data_b5130fb4dbd9e627b50ff59eee62dbad
#
_entry.id   b5130fb4dbd9e627b50ff59eee62dbad
#
_cell.length_a   1.000
_cell.length_b   1.000
_cell.length_c   1.000
_cell.angle_alpha   90.00
_cell.angle_beta   90.00
_cell.angle_gamma   90.00
#
_symmetry.space_group_name_H-M   'P 1'
#
loop_
_entity.id
_entity.type
_entity.pdbx_description
1 polymer ?
#
loop_
_entity_poly.entity_id
_entity_poly.type
_entity_poly.pdbx_seq_one_letter_code
_entity_poly.pdbx_strand_id
1 'polypeptide(L)'
;MITQQTDNIPNEQWDMIIEPHAHLFDLKLKEVWSYRDLLMLFVKRDFSAQYKQTILGPLWHFIQPIFTTLVFLLVFGKIANIPTDGIEPVLFYMSGISIWNYFSACLTATSNTFVANAGIFGKVYFPRMVIPLSTVMSNMVKFGIQFSLLLAVMAWYGIKNHHFHFGSSWLLIPLLVIMMAGLGLGLGIIISSLTTKYRDFTVLIGFAVQLLMYATPIAYPMSFLKSKSFAAWIAWNPLTPIVESFRYALFGTGDIYTIGLLYSAAVIIVLLFAGLLVFSKVERSFMDTV
;
A
#
# COMPACT_ATOMS: atom_id res chain seq x y z
N MET A 1 -10.02 54.32 25.81
CA MET A 1 -10.59 53.31 26.72
C MET A 1 -11.77 52.68 26.02
N ILE A 2 -11.58 51.57 25.34
CA ILE A 2 -12.65 50.80 24.72
C ILE A 2 -12.77 49.54 25.59
N THR A 3 -13.82 49.54 26.42
CA THR A 3 -14.23 48.42 27.25
C THR A 3 -14.65 47.25 26.33
N GLN A 4 -13.91 46.16 26.36
CA GLN A 4 -14.35 44.90 25.79
C GLN A 4 -15.55 44.38 26.61
N GLN A 5 -16.73 44.44 26.02
CA GLN A 5 -17.88 43.67 26.47
C GLN A 5 -17.58 42.18 26.17
N THR A 6 -17.30 41.42 27.21
CA THR A 6 -17.35 39.98 27.15
C THR A 6 -18.81 39.57 27.17
N ASP A 7 -19.40 39.39 26.00
CA ASP A 7 -20.70 38.76 25.87
C ASP A 7 -20.62 37.35 26.44
N ASN A 8 -21.40 37.12 27.51
CA ASN A 8 -21.69 35.79 28.06
C ASN A 8 -22.50 35.00 27.00
N ILE A 9 -21.81 34.33 26.11
CA ILE A 9 -22.43 33.35 25.21
C ILE A 9 -22.79 32.16 26.07
N PRO A 10 -24.05 31.70 26.09
CA PRO A 10 -24.42 30.50 26.84
C PRO A 10 -23.60 29.32 26.34
N ASN A 11 -23.31 28.38 27.26
CA ASN A 11 -22.55 27.14 27.02
C ASN A 11 -23.25 26.30 25.91
N GLU A 12 -23.18 26.75 24.66
CA GLU A 12 -23.54 25.94 23.52
C GLU A 12 -22.47 24.87 23.38
N GLN A 13 -22.87 23.62 23.52
CA GLN A 13 -22.00 22.45 23.24
C GLN A 13 -21.78 22.42 21.73
N TRP A 14 -20.70 23.07 21.28
CA TRP A 14 -20.28 23.00 19.89
C TRP A 14 -19.81 21.59 19.59
N ASP A 15 -20.38 20.93 18.61
CA ASP A 15 -19.97 19.61 18.14
C ASP A 15 -18.57 19.66 17.50
N MET A 16 -18.12 20.83 17.04
CA MET A 16 -16.80 21.02 16.44
C MET A 16 -16.33 22.49 16.55
N ILE A 17 -15.12 22.69 17.06
CA ILE A 17 -14.44 23.98 17.08
C ILE A 17 -13.32 23.95 16.04
N ILE A 18 -13.39 24.83 15.04
CA ILE A 18 -12.35 24.98 14.01
C ILE A 18 -11.38 26.06 14.49
N GLU A 19 -10.21 25.67 14.96
CA GLU A 19 -9.13 26.57 15.36
C GLU A 19 -8.17 26.83 14.20
N PRO A 20 -7.78 28.11 13.95
CA PRO A 20 -6.86 28.45 12.85
C PRO A 20 -5.40 28.03 13.12
N HIS A 21 -5.06 27.61 14.32
CA HIS A 21 -3.70 27.29 14.76
C HIS A 21 -3.58 25.79 15.13
N ALA A 22 -3.41 24.92 14.14
CA ALA A 22 -3.00 23.54 14.40
C ALA A 22 -1.47 23.48 14.56
N HIS A 23 -0.97 22.88 15.65
CA HIS A 23 0.46 22.58 15.81
C HIS A 23 0.90 21.59 14.72
N LEU A 24 2.18 21.68 14.26
CA LEU A 24 2.74 20.80 13.23
C LEU A 24 2.69 19.29 13.59
N PHE A 25 2.58 19.00 14.89
CA PHE A 25 2.50 17.65 15.45
C PHE A 25 1.07 17.19 15.77
N ASP A 26 0.05 18.04 15.48
CA ASP A 26 -1.34 17.66 15.73
C ASP A 26 -1.81 16.76 14.59
N LEU A 27 -1.55 15.45 14.74
CA LEU A 27 -1.86 14.41 13.74
C LEU A 27 -3.36 14.16 13.57
N LYS A 28 -4.20 14.85 14.37
CA LYS A 28 -5.67 14.78 14.31
C LYS A 28 -6.25 13.36 14.07
N LEU A 29 -5.54 12.32 14.52
CA LEU A 29 -5.94 10.92 14.30
C LEU A 29 -7.34 10.62 14.87
N LYS A 30 -7.69 11.26 15.98
CA LYS A 30 -9.03 11.15 16.57
C LYS A 30 -10.08 11.76 15.64
N GLU A 31 -9.75 12.88 15.01
CA GLU A 31 -10.62 13.53 14.03
C GLU A 31 -10.80 12.65 12.79
N VAL A 32 -9.70 12.08 12.25
CA VAL A 32 -9.79 11.11 11.13
C VAL A 32 -10.68 9.92 11.46
N TRP A 33 -10.63 9.42 12.71
CA TRP A 33 -11.50 8.32 13.14
C TRP A 33 -12.98 8.72 13.24
N SER A 34 -13.29 9.97 13.57
CA SER A 34 -14.68 10.48 13.55
C SER A 34 -15.27 10.52 12.15
N TYR A 35 -14.42 10.65 11.10
CA TYR A 35 -14.80 10.62 9.69
C TYR A 35 -14.75 9.22 9.05
N ARG A 36 -14.78 8.12 9.84
CA ARG A 36 -14.74 6.73 9.31
C ARG A 36 -15.86 6.42 8.32
N ASP A 37 -17.03 7.03 8.50
CA ASP A 37 -18.17 6.83 7.59
C ASP A 37 -17.90 7.47 6.22
N LEU A 38 -17.28 8.65 6.21
CA LEU A 38 -16.82 9.32 4.99
C LEU A 38 -15.70 8.49 4.31
N LEU A 39 -14.77 7.94 5.09
CA LEU A 39 -13.73 7.05 4.58
C LEU A 39 -14.36 5.85 3.86
N MET A 40 -15.35 5.20 4.48
CA MET A 40 -16.05 4.05 3.88
C MET A 40 -16.84 4.44 2.64
N LEU A 41 -17.40 5.65 2.60
CA LEU A 41 -18.07 6.21 1.43
C LEU A 41 -17.08 6.38 0.26
N PHE A 42 -15.88 6.90 0.53
CA PHE A 42 -14.82 6.99 -0.49
C PHE A 42 -14.37 5.62 -0.98
N VAL A 43 -14.23 4.61 -0.11
CA VAL A 43 -13.92 3.23 -0.51
C VAL A 43 -14.98 2.70 -1.47
N LYS A 44 -16.27 2.87 -1.15
CA LYS A 44 -17.38 2.43 -2.02
C LYS A 44 -17.39 3.21 -3.35
N ARG A 45 -17.15 4.52 -3.30
CA ARG A 45 -17.05 5.37 -4.48
C ARG A 45 -15.96 4.88 -5.42
N ASP A 46 -14.74 4.70 -4.91
CA ASP A 46 -13.56 4.33 -5.69
C ASP A 46 -13.72 2.94 -6.31
N PHE A 47 -14.26 1.99 -5.53
CA PHE A 47 -14.59 0.66 -6.04
C PHE A 47 -15.65 0.72 -7.14
N SER A 48 -16.76 1.44 -6.92
CA SER A 48 -17.82 1.56 -7.91
C SER A 48 -17.37 2.32 -9.17
N ALA A 49 -16.60 3.40 -9.01
CA ALA A 49 -16.10 4.20 -10.13
C ALA A 49 -15.18 3.40 -11.05
N GLN A 50 -14.36 2.50 -10.49
CA GLN A 50 -13.43 1.68 -11.27
C GLN A 50 -14.14 0.67 -12.18
N TYR A 51 -15.34 0.19 -11.80
CA TYR A 51 -16.06 -0.83 -12.55
C TYR A 51 -17.25 -0.28 -13.35
N LYS A 52 -17.63 0.96 -13.09
CA LYS A 52 -18.69 1.62 -13.83
C LYS A 52 -18.33 1.66 -15.32
N GLN A 53 -19.25 1.18 -16.16
CA GLN A 53 -19.09 1.12 -17.63
C GLN A 53 -18.00 0.13 -18.13
N THR A 54 -17.57 -0.85 -17.32
CA THR A 54 -16.68 -1.90 -17.78
C THR A 54 -17.45 -3.20 -18.06
N ILE A 55 -17.09 -3.90 -19.15
CA ILE A 55 -17.73 -5.17 -19.55
C ILE A 55 -17.38 -6.29 -18.55
N LEU A 56 -16.11 -6.37 -18.15
CA LEU A 56 -15.60 -7.43 -17.29
C LEU A 56 -15.63 -7.08 -15.79
N GLY A 57 -15.86 -5.81 -15.44
CA GLY A 57 -15.96 -5.37 -14.06
C GLY A 57 -14.81 -5.87 -13.16
N PRO A 58 -15.15 -6.45 -11.99
CA PRO A 58 -14.16 -6.98 -11.06
C PRO A 58 -13.31 -8.14 -11.59
N LEU A 59 -13.71 -8.81 -12.68
CA LEU A 59 -12.95 -9.91 -13.29
C LEU A 59 -11.56 -9.49 -13.75
N TRP A 60 -11.33 -8.19 -14.03
CA TRP A 60 -9.99 -7.69 -14.35
C TRP A 60 -8.97 -7.96 -13.25
N HIS A 61 -9.40 -8.03 -11.99
CA HIS A 61 -8.50 -8.35 -10.87
C HIS A 61 -8.07 -9.82 -10.83
N PHE A 62 -8.75 -10.69 -11.55
CA PHE A 62 -8.33 -12.08 -11.77
C PHE A 62 -7.50 -12.22 -13.06
N ILE A 63 -7.96 -11.60 -14.14
CA ILE A 63 -7.37 -11.73 -15.48
C ILE A 63 -5.93 -11.18 -15.49
N GLN A 64 -5.73 -9.96 -14.98
CA GLN A 64 -4.43 -9.30 -15.01
C GLN A 64 -3.35 -10.09 -14.24
N PRO A 65 -3.54 -10.54 -12.99
CA PRO A 65 -2.57 -11.37 -12.28
C PRO A 65 -2.30 -12.71 -12.95
N ILE A 66 -3.31 -13.34 -13.55
CA ILE A 66 -3.12 -14.60 -14.28
C ILE A 66 -2.17 -14.39 -15.45
N PHE A 67 -2.44 -13.41 -16.32
CA PHE A 67 -1.55 -13.13 -17.45
C PHE A 67 -0.15 -12.73 -17.03
N THR A 68 -0.01 -11.87 -16.01
CA THR A 68 1.31 -11.50 -15.47
C THR A 68 2.04 -12.73 -14.93
N THR A 69 1.35 -13.62 -14.21
CA THR A 69 1.93 -14.87 -13.69
C THR A 69 2.38 -15.78 -14.83
N LEU A 70 1.60 -15.91 -15.90
CA LEU A 70 1.97 -16.71 -17.07
C LEU A 70 3.20 -16.16 -17.79
N VAL A 71 3.31 -14.84 -17.93
CA VAL A 71 4.50 -14.19 -18.50
C VAL A 71 5.73 -14.44 -17.60
N PHE A 72 5.59 -14.29 -16.28
CA PHE A 72 6.68 -14.55 -15.33
C PHE A 72 7.12 -16.02 -15.35
N LEU A 73 6.16 -16.93 -15.39
CA LEU A 73 6.44 -18.38 -15.50
C LEU A 73 7.21 -18.69 -16.79
N LEU A 74 6.84 -18.09 -17.90
CA LEU A 74 7.52 -18.32 -19.18
C LEU A 74 8.91 -17.69 -19.18
N VAL A 75 9.05 -16.43 -18.81
CA VAL A 75 10.31 -15.69 -18.91
C VAL A 75 11.30 -16.16 -17.83
N PHE A 76 10.89 -16.13 -16.57
CA PHE A 76 11.81 -16.43 -15.46
C PHE A 76 11.86 -17.93 -15.14
N GLY A 77 10.73 -18.63 -15.25
CA GLY A 77 10.68 -20.07 -14.96
C GLY A 77 11.24 -20.92 -16.09
N LYS A 78 10.80 -20.72 -17.35
CA LYS A 78 11.18 -21.59 -18.46
C LYS A 78 12.39 -21.10 -19.23
N ILE A 79 12.49 -19.78 -19.55
CA ILE A 79 13.61 -19.27 -20.35
C ILE A 79 14.84 -19.04 -19.50
N ALA A 80 14.70 -18.32 -18.36
CA ALA A 80 15.82 -18.00 -17.48
C ALA A 80 16.16 -19.12 -16.47
N ASN A 81 15.29 -20.14 -16.32
CA ASN A 81 15.45 -21.25 -15.38
C ASN A 81 15.79 -20.82 -13.94
N ILE A 82 15.12 -19.77 -13.45
CA ILE A 82 15.32 -19.28 -12.08
C ILE A 82 14.66 -20.26 -11.10
N PRO A 83 15.39 -20.73 -10.06
CA PRO A 83 14.83 -21.63 -9.06
C PRO A 83 13.73 -20.96 -8.24
N THR A 84 12.82 -21.76 -7.70
CA THR A 84 11.68 -21.29 -6.88
C THR A 84 11.71 -21.86 -5.45
N ASP A 85 12.89 -22.32 -4.98
CA ASP A 85 13.12 -22.88 -3.65
C ASP A 85 12.14 -24.01 -3.26
N GLY A 86 11.78 -24.85 -4.24
CA GLY A 86 10.85 -25.97 -4.03
C GLY A 86 9.38 -25.60 -4.01
N ILE A 87 9.05 -24.32 -4.18
CA ILE A 87 7.65 -23.87 -4.37
C ILE A 87 7.25 -24.11 -5.83
N GLU A 88 6.03 -24.57 -6.06
CA GLU A 88 5.48 -24.67 -7.42
C GLU A 88 5.60 -23.31 -8.15
N PRO A 89 6.22 -23.23 -9.33
CA PRO A 89 6.53 -21.95 -9.99
C PRO A 89 5.34 -21.02 -10.16
N VAL A 90 4.15 -21.56 -10.45
CA VAL A 90 2.91 -20.75 -10.56
C VAL A 90 2.58 -20.07 -9.24
N LEU A 91 2.66 -20.79 -8.13
CA LEU A 91 2.38 -20.25 -6.79
C LEU A 91 3.45 -19.27 -6.34
N PHE A 92 4.71 -19.53 -6.67
CA PHE A 92 5.83 -18.65 -6.36
C PHE A 92 5.67 -17.26 -7.01
N TYR A 93 5.42 -17.21 -8.33
CA TYR A 93 5.23 -15.95 -9.03
C TYR A 93 3.93 -15.27 -8.62
N MET A 94 2.85 -16.03 -8.50
CA MET A 94 1.53 -15.48 -8.16
C MET A 94 1.51 -14.84 -6.77
N SER A 95 2.17 -15.44 -5.77
CA SER A 95 2.28 -14.87 -4.43
C SER A 95 3.07 -13.57 -4.43
N GLY A 96 4.23 -13.54 -5.10
CA GLY A 96 5.04 -12.33 -5.24
C GLY A 96 4.31 -11.20 -5.97
N ILE A 97 3.64 -11.52 -7.09
CA ILE A 97 2.87 -10.56 -7.88
C ILE A 97 1.70 -10.00 -7.05
N SER A 98 1.00 -10.84 -6.28
CA SER A 98 -0.15 -10.41 -5.49
C SER A 98 0.22 -9.36 -4.43
N ILE A 99 1.23 -9.63 -3.64
CA ILE A 99 1.66 -8.71 -2.58
C ILE A 99 2.31 -7.44 -3.17
N TRP A 100 3.02 -7.56 -4.30
CA TRP A 100 3.58 -6.44 -5.04
C TRP A 100 2.52 -5.52 -5.61
N ASN A 101 1.50 -6.06 -6.27
CA ASN A 101 0.41 -5.29 -6.85
C ASN A 101 -0.30 -4.44 -5.78
N TYR A 102 -0.47 -5.00 -4.58
CA TYR A 102 -1.05 -4.27 -3.46
C TYR A 102 -0.18 -3.07 -3.04
N PHE A 103 1.11 -3.28 -2.82
CA PHE A 103 2.06 -2.22 -2.51
C PHE A 103 2.09 -1.13 -3.58
N SER A 104 2.27 -1.55 -4.84
CA SER A 104 2.35 -0.66 -6.00
C SER A 104 1.08 0.18 -6.16
N ALA A 105 -0.10 -0.43 -6.01
CA ALA A 105 -1.37 0.27 -6.07
C ALA A 105 -1.54 1.27 -4.93
N CYS A 106 -1.18 0.91 -3.69
CA CYS A 106 -1.19 1.83 -2.55
C CYS A 106 -0.25 3.02 -2.78
N LEU A 107 1.00 2.75 -3.20
CA LEU A 107 1.99 3.78 -3.46
C LEU A 107 1.53 4.75 -4.57
N THR A 108 1.20 4.21 -5.74
CA THR A 108 0.85 5.01 -6.91
C THR A 108 -0.43 5.83 -6.70
N ALA A 109 -1.46 5.24 -6.12
CA ALA A 109 -2.71 5.95 -5.89
C ALA A 109 -2.57 7.00 -4.78
N THR A 110 -1.83 6.71 -3.69
CA THR A 110 -1.57 7.68 -2.62
C THR A 110 -0.68 8.83 -3.09
N SER A 111 0.28 8.57 -3.97
CA SER A 111 1.17 9.61 -4.51
C SER A 111 0.46 10.70 -5.31
N ASN A 112 -0.75 10.43 -5.77
CA ASN A 112 -1.58 11.37 -6.54
C ASN A 112 -2.71 12.01 -5.72
N THR A 113 -2.73 11.84 -4.40
CA THR A 113 -3.84 12.25 -3.52
C THR A 113 -4.26 13.71 -3.71
N PHE A 114 -3.33 14.66 -3.64
CA PHE A 114 -3.65 16.09 -3.77
C PHE A 114 -4.11 16.45 -5.18
N VAL A 115 -3.41 15.98 -6.20
CA VAL A 115 -3.71 16.30 -7.60
C VAL A 115 -5.06 15.71 -8.02
N ALA A 116 -5.32 14.44 -7.70
CA ALA A 116 -6.54 13.76 -8.08
C ALA A 116 -7.80 14.27 -7.35
N ASN A 117 -7.65 14.83 -6.15
CA ASN A 117 -8.76 15.24 -5.31
C ASN A 117 -8.83 16.76 -5.06
N ALA A 118 -8.09 17.57 -5.82
CA ALA A 118 -8.06 19.03 -5.69
C ALA A 118 -9.48 19.64 -5.71
N GLY A 119 -10.35 19.18 -6.60
CA GLY A 119 -11.72 19.65 -6.73
C GLY A 119 -12.64 19.37 -5.52
N ILE A 120 -12.27 18.41 -4.64
CA ILE A 120 -13.03 18.09 -3.43
C ILE A 120 -12.48 18.88 -2.25
N PHE A 121 -11.15 19.00 -2.13
CA PHE A 121 -10.49 19.69 -1.04
C PHE A 121 -10.85 21.18 -0.91
N GLY A 122 -11.17 21.84 -2.00
CA GLY A 122 -11.61 23.24 -2.00
C GLY A 122 -13.09 23.45 -1.67
N LYS A 123 -13.91 22.40 -1.60
CA LYS A 123 -15.37 22.52 -1.46
C LYS A 123 -15.91 22.04 -0.11
N VAL A 124 -15.24 21.09 0.53
CA VAL A 124 -15.72 20.43 1.74
C VAL A 124 -14.58 20.33 2.74
N TYR A 125 -14.86 20.72 3.98
CA TYR A 125 -13.89 20.56 5.08
C TYR A 125 -13.97 19.14 5.65
N PHE A 126 -12.85 18.43 5.62
CA PHE A 126 -12.61 17.18 6.32
C PHE A 126 -11.08 16.93 6.43
N PRO A 127 -10.61 16.10 7.37
CA PRO A 127 -9.19 15.76 7.48
C PRO A 127 -8.69 15.11 6.20
N ARG A 128 -7.74 15.74 5.52
CA ARG A 128 -7.30 15.29 4.18
C ARG A 128 -6.68 13.90 4.18
N MET A 129 -6.19 13.43 5.34
CA MET A 129 -5.71 12.06 5.52
C MET A 129 -6.77 10.98 5.29
N VAL A 130 -8.07 11.33 5.33
CA VAL A 130 -9.16 10.40 5.03
C VAL A 130 -9.02 9.82 3.61
N ILE A 131 -8.56 10.62 2.63
CA ILE A 131 -8.40 10.17 1.23
C ILE A 131 -7.25 9.15 1.07
N PRO A 132 -6.01 9.40 1.51
CA PRO A 132 -4.96 8.39 1.45
C PRO A 132 -5.34 7.08 2.14
N LEU A 133 -5.98 7.17 3.31
CA LEU A 133 -6.44 5.98 4.04
C LEU A 133 -7.55 5.23 3.30
N SER A 134 -8.53 5.94 2.74
CA SER A 134 -9.59 5.30 1.93
C SER A 134 -9.02 4.62 0.69
N THR A 135 -7.99 5.21 0.07
CA THR A 135 -7.27 4.63 -1.07
C THR A 135 -6.60 3.31 -0.71
N VAL A 136 -5.89 3.26 0.43
CA VAL A 136 -5.26 2.03 0.92
C VAL A 136 -6.31 0.96 1.22
N MET A 137 -7.43 1.34 1.86
CA MET A 137 -8.55 0.41 2.13
C MET A 137 -9.21 -0.09 0.83
N SER A 138 -9.42 0.76 -0.16
CA SER A 138 -9.92 0.36 -1.48
C SER A 138 -9.01 -0.67 -2.16
N ASN A 139 -7.70 -0.44 -2.09
CA ASN A 139 -6.72 -1.38 -2.65
C ASN A 139 -6.64 -2.68 -1.84
N MET A 140 -6.92 -2.66 -0.53
CA MET A 140 -7.02 -3.87 0.28
C MET A 140 -8.18 -4.77 -0.17
N VAL A 141 -9.30 -4.19 -0.57
CA VAL A 141 -10.41 -4.97 -1.16
C VAL A 141 -9.98 -5.66 -2.46
N LYS A 142 -9.27 -4.93 -3.33
CA LYS A 142 -8.74 -5.50 -4.59
C LYS A 142 -7.71 -6.61 -4.32
N PHE A 143 -6.81 -6.39 -3.34
CA PHE A 143 -5.88 -7.41 -2.89
C PHE A 143 -6.63 -8.64 -2.38
N GLY A 144 -7.71 -8.49 -1.60
CA GLY A 144 -8.55 -9.59 -1.13
C GLY A 144 -9.11 -10.45 -2.27
N ILE A 145 -9.58 -9.82 -3.35
CA ILE A 145 -10.03 -10.51 -4.56
C ILE A 145 -8.86 -11.29 -5.19
N GLN A 146 -7.70 -10.66 -5.38
CA GLN A 146 -6.53 -11.31 -5.95
C GLN A 146 -5.98 -12.42 -5.04
N PHE A 147 -6.00 -12.22 -3.74
CA PHE A 147 -5.58 -13.20 -2.74
C PHE A 147 -6.50 -14.41 -2.72
N SER A 148 -7.81 -14.24 -2.91
CA SER A 148 -8.75 -15.37 -3.03
C SER A 148 -8.43 -16.26 -4.23
N LEU A 149 -7.99 -15.66 -5.36
CA LEU A 149 -7.52 -16.43 -6.50
C LEU A 149 -6.25 -17.23 -6.17
N LEU A 150 -5.27 -16.61 -5.48
CA LEU A 150 -4.06 -17.29 -5.03
C LEU A 150 -4.40 -18.50 -4.14
N LEU A 151 -5.33 -18.31 -3.19
CA LEU A 151 -5.79 -19.39 -2.31
C LEU A 151 -6.50 -20.51 -3.08
N ALA A 152 -7.31 -20.18 -4.09
CA ALA A 152 -7.97 -21.18 -4.93
C ALA A 152 -6.96 -22.02 -5.74
N VAL A 153 -5.94 -21.36 -6.33
CA VAL A 153 -4.86 -22.06 -7.05
C VAL A 153 -4.01 -22.90 -6.09
N MET A 154 -3.71 -22.37 -4.91
CA MET A 154 -2.98 -23.09 -3.86
C MET A 154 -3.77 -24.35 -3.40
N ALA A 155 -5.08 -24.22 -3.21
CA ALA A 155 -5.95 -25.36 -2.86
C ALA A 155 -5.95 -26.42 -3.97
N TRP A 156 -6.01 -25.99 -5.24
CA TRP A 156 -5.92 -26.92 -6.38
C TRP A 156 -4.63 -27.73 -6.39
N TYR A 157 -3.47 -27.09 -6.23
CA TYR A 157 -2.17 -27.76 -6.17
C TYR A 157 -2.03 -28.63 -4.91
N GLY A 158 -2.55 -28.17 -3.77
CA GLY A 158 -2.54 -28.91 -2.52
C GLY A 158 -3.33 -30.23 -2.60
N ILE A 159 -4.49 -30.21 -3.24
CA ILE A 159 -5.29 -31.43 -3.48
C ILE A 159 -4.55 -32.38 -4.43
N LYS A 160 -3.94 -31.85 -5.50
CA LYS A 160 -3.25 -32.64 -6.50
C LYS A 160 -1.98 -33.31 -5.95
N ASN A 161 -1.20 -32.58 -5.13
CA ASN A 161 0.10 -33.01 -4.65
C ASN A 161 0.06 -33.59 -3.21
N HIS A 162 -1.10 -33.61 -2.55
CA HIS A 162 -1.31 -34.02 -1.16
C HIS A 162 -0.46 -33.24 -0.13
N HIS A 163 -0.02 -32.03 -0.48
CA HIS A 163 0.77 -31.16 0.39
C HIS A 163 0.02 -29.86 0.65
N PHE A 164 -0.56 -29.75 1.85
CA PHE A 164 -1.10 -28.50 2.36
C PHE A 164 -0.23 -28.02 3.51
N HIS A 165 0.28 -26.81 3.41
CA HIS A 165 0.93 -26.16 4.54
C HIS A 165 -0.06 -25.18 5.21
N PHE A 166 -0.74 -25.66 6.26
CA PHE A 166 -1.52 -24.82 7.18
C PHE A 166 -0.77 -24.78 8.50
N GLY A 167 0.04 -23.74 8.71
CA GLY A 167 0.79 -23.53 9.94
C GLY A 167 0.37 -22.27 10.68
N SER A 168 0.86 -22.11 11.91
CA SER A 168 0.71 -20.86 12.68
C SER A 168 1.30 -19.64 11.96
N SER A 169 2.18 -19.85 10.98
CA SER A 169 2.76 -18.82 10.10
C SER A 169 1.71 -18.02 9.31
N TRP A 170 0.52 -18.58 9.07
CA TRP A 170 -0.58 -17.85 8.41
C TRP A 170 -1.05 -16.63 9.19
N LEU A 171 -0.87 -16.63 10.50
CA LEU A 171 -1.17 -15.46 11.36
C LEU A 171 -0.30 -14.25 11.02
N LEU A 172 0.83 -14.44 10.36
CA LEU A 172 1.71 -13.35 9.90
C LEU A 172 1.16 -12.63 8.68
N ILE A 173 0.30 -13.28 7.86
CA ILE A 173 -0.19 -12.70 6.60
C ILE A 173 -0.86 -11.33 6.81
N PRO A 174 -1.81 -11.15 7.74
CA PRO A 174 -2.41 -9.84 7.99
C PRO A 174 -1.39 -8.77 8.38
N LEU A 175 -0.41 -9.13 9.21
CA LEU A 175 0.67 -8.22 9.62
C LEU A 175 1.50 -7.79 8.40
N LEU A 176 1.90 -8.72 7.54
CA LEU A 176 2.69 -8.44 6.35
C LEU A 176 1.93 -7.56 5.35
N VAL A 177 0.62 -7.77 5.21
CA VAL A 177 -0.25 -6.93 4.38
C VAL A 177 -0.33 -5.51 4.95
N ILE A 178 -0.46 -5.36 6.27
CA ILE A 178 -0.42 -4.04 6.94
C ILE A 178 0.94 -3.36 6.74
N MET A 179 2.04 -4.10 6.81
CA MET A 179 3.37 -3.56 6.54
C MET A 179 3.51 -3.06 5.10
N MET A 180 3.02 -3.81 4.12
CA MET A 180 2.98 -3.36 2.71
C MET A 180 2.12 -2.11 2.52
N ALA A 181 0.95 -2.06 3.18
CA ALA A 181 0.10 -0.87 3.20
C ALA A 181 0.84 0.33 3.79
N GLY A 182 1.52 0.15 4.91
CA GLY A 182 2.30 1.18 5.59
C GLY A 182 3.44 1.74 4.74
N LEU A 183 4.19 0.87 4.04
CA LEU A 183 5.23 1.31 3.09
C LEU A 183 4.62 2.10 1.93
N GLY A 184 3.56 1.56 1.30
CA GLY A 184 2.88 2.21 0.19
C GLY A 184 2.27 3.57 0.58
N LEU A 185 1.64 3.63 1.75
CA LEU A 185 1.06 4.85 2.31
C LEU A 185 2.16 5.87 2.67
N GLY A 186 3.19 5.48 3.42
CA GLY A 186 4.24 6.37 3.89
C GLY A 186 5.01 7.01 2.74
N LEU A 187 5.49 6.20 1.79
CA LEU A 187 6.12 6.69 0.57
C LEU A 187 5.15 7.52 -0.28
N GLY A 188 3.91 7.04 -0.44
CA GLY A 188 2.89 7.72 -1.24
C GLY A 188 2.55 9.11 -0.73
N ILE A 189 2.43 9.30 0.58
CA ILE A 189 2.16 10.61 1.20
C ILE A 189 3.33 11.58 0.98
N ILE A 190 4.57 11.13 1.16
CA ILE A 190 5.77 11.94 0.89
C ILE A 190 5.75 12.41 -0.57
N ILE A 191 5.55 11.48 -1.47
CA ILE A 191 5.56 11.76 -2.91
C ILE A 191 4.37 12.61 -3.31
N SER A 192 3.17 12.42 -2.73
CA SER A 192 2.00 13.26 -2.96
C SER A 192 2.27 14.73 -2.67
N SER A 193 3.07 14.98 -1.64
CA SER A 193 3.50 16.33 -1.28
C SER A 193 4.44 16.94 -2.32
N LEU A 194 5.26 16.13 -2.99
CA LEU A 194 6.15 16.56 -4.07
C LEU A 194 5.40 16.77 -5.39
N THR A 195 4.46 15.88 -5.73
CA THR A 195 3.66 15.96 -6.96
C THR A 195 2.77 17.20 -7.01
N THR A 196 2.40 17.74 -5.85
CA THR A 196 1.67 19.01 -5.75
C THR A 196 2.46 20.17 -6.37
N LYS A 197 3.77 20.19 -6.18
CA LYS A 197 4.64 21.24 -6.71
C LYS A 197 5.18 20.93 -8.11
N TYR A 198 5.48 19.66 -8.37
CA TYR A 198 6.14 19.21 -9.60
C TYR A 198 5.37 18.02 -10.19
N ARG A 199 4.58 18.26 -11.25
CA ARG A 199 3.74 17.23 -11.89
C ARG A 199 4.52 16.09 -12.52
N ASP A 200 5.77 16.31 -12.91
CA ASP A 200 6.64 15.29 -13.53
C ASP A 200 6.94 14.12 -12.60
N PHE A 201 6.83 14.32 -11.27
CA PHE A 201 6.96 13.22 -10.31
C PHE A 201 5.94 12.11 -10.52
N THR A 202 4.77 12.40 -11.09
CA THR A 202 3.77 11.38 -11.41
C THR A 202 4.30 10.36 -12.42
N VAL A 203 5.01 10.82 -13.44
CA VAL A 203 5.63 9.95 -14.45
C VAL A 203 6.82 9.19 -13.85
N LEU A 204 7.65 9.91 -13.10
CA LEU A 204 8.83 9.35 -12.43
C LEU A 204 8.45 8.19 -11.50
N ILE A 205 7.34 8.31 -10.75
CA ILE A 205 6.87 7.27 -9.82
C ILE A 205 6.48 6.00 -10.57
N GLY A 206 5.76 6.13 -11.69
CA GLY A 206 5.39 4.96 -12.50
C GLY A 206 6.63 4.17 -12.92
N PHE A 207 7.66 4.86 -13.39
CA PHE A 207 8.94 4.26 -13.75
C PHE A 207 9.70 3.70 -12.53
N ALA A 208 9.77 4.45 -11.44
CA ALA A 208 10.45 4.03 -10.22
C ALA A 208 9.81 2.76 -9.61
N VAL A 209 8.48 2.68 -9.58
CA VAL A 209 7.74 1.49 -9.13
C VAL A 209 8.07 0.30 -10.00
N GLN A 210 8.14 0.47 -11.33
CA GLN A 210 8.48 -0.61 -12.24
C GLN A 210 9.91 -1.12 -12.01
N LEU A 211 10.88 -0.23 -11.80
CA LEU A 211 12.26 -0.62 -11.47
C LEU A 211 12.35 -1.29 -10.10
N LEU A 212 11.63 -0.77 -9.10
CA LEU A 212 11.62 -1.32 -7.75
C LEU A 212 11.06 -2.75 -7.71
N MET A 213 10.18 -3.12 -8.65
CA MET A 213 9.71 -4.49 -8.81
C MET A 213 10.86 -5.47 -9.06
N TYR A 214 11.82 -5.10 -9.91
CA TYR A 214 12.98 -5.92 -10.19
C TYR A 214 14.04 -5.88 -9.09
N ALA A 215 14.07 -4.80 -8.30
CA ALA A 215 14.90 -4.68 -7.11
C ALA A 215 14.29 -5.35 -5.86
N THR A 216 13.13 -6.01 -6.01
CA THR A 216 12.45 -6.77 -4.97
C THR A 216 12.38 -8.23 -5.41
N PRO A 217 12.55 -9.23 -4.52
CA PRO A 217 12.62 -10.66 -4.89
C PRO A 217 11.24 -11.23 -5.24
N ILE A 218 10.63 -10.70 -6.33
CA ILE A 218 9.33 -11.14 -6.86
C ILE A 218 9.53 -12.24 -7.89
N ALA A 219 10.49 -12.04 -8.81
CA ALA A 219 10.78 -12.95 -9.90
C ALA A 219 11.82 -14.02 -9.55
N TYR A 220 12.50 -13.90 -8.41
CA TYR A 220 13.57 -14.76 -7.96
C TYR A 220 13.56 -14.87 -6.42
N PRO A 221 14.03 -15.96 -5.82
CA PRO A 221 14.20 -16.06 -4.37
C PRO A 221 15.53 -15.45 -3.93
N MET A 222 15.62 -15.01 -2.67
CA MET A 222 16.85 -14.47 -2.09
C MET A 222 17.99 -15.49 -2.05
N SER A 223 17.67 -16.79 -1.96
CA SER A 223 18.66 -17.90 -2.02
C SER A 223 19.49 -17.86 -3.30
N PHE A 224 18.86 -17.57 -4.44
CA PHE A 224 19.51 -17.45 -5.75
C PHE A 224 20.54 -16.32 -5.81
N LEU A 225 20.37 -15.28 -4.99
CA LEU A 225 21.24 -14.12 -4.98
C LEU A 225 22.40 -14.20 -3.98
N LYS A 226 22.40 -15.13 -3.02
CA LYS A 226 23.41 -15.22 -1.95
C LYS A 226 24.85 -15.20 -2.45
N SER A 227 25.11 -15.71 -3.66
CA SER A 227 26.44 -15.73 -4.29
C SER A 227 26.77 -14.48 -5.12
N LYS A 228 25.86 -13.53 -5.25
CA LYS A 228 26.00 -12.34 -6.10
C LYS A 228 26.39 -11.11 -5.28
N SER A 229 27.30 -10.29 -5.79
CA SER A 229 27.79 -9.08 -5.11
C SER A 229 26.71 -8.04 -4.80
N PHE A 230 25.64 -8.01 -5.58
CA PHE A 230 24.52 -7.09 -5.37
C PHE A 230 23.42 -7.62 -4.42
N ALA A 231 23.57 -8.84 -3.89
CA ALA A 231 22.61 -9.42 -2.94
C ALA A 231 22.38 -8.52 -1.71
N ALA A 232 23.43 -7.86 -1.23
CA ALA A 232 23.36 -6.95 -0.11
C ALA A 232 22.40 -5.77 -0.39
N TRP A 233 22.44 -5.18 -1.58
CA TRP A 233 21.56 -4.08 -1.96
C TRP A 233 20.08 -4.48 -1.94
N ILE A 234 19.78 -5.69 -2.42
CA ILE A 234 18.41 -6.22 -2.42
C ILE A 234 17.96 -6.58 -0.99
N ALA A 235 18.87 -7.07 -0.15
CA ALA A 235 18.58 -7.36 1.25
C ALA A 235 18.26 -6.10 2.06
N TRP A 236 18.86 -4.94 1.72
CA TRP A 236 18.55 -3.65 2.35
C TRP A 236 17.21 -3.05 1.90
N ASN A 237 16.59 -3.57 0.85
CA ASN A 237 15.25 -3.14 0.46
C ASN A 237 14.22 -3.60 1.50
N PRO A 238 13.47 -2.69 2.15
CA PRO A 238 12.50 -3.06 3.20
C PRO A 238 11.33 -3.91 2.68
N LEU A 239 11.13 -3.98 1.37
CA LEU A 239 10.14 -4.87 0.76
C LEU A 239 10.59 -6.34 0.75
N THR A 240 11.89 -6.59 0.69
CA THR A 240 12.46 -7.94 0.60
C THR A 240 12.05 -8.85 1.76
N PRO A 241 12.24 -8.46 3.04
CA PRO A 241 11.83 -9.31 4.17
C PRO A 241 10.33 -9.58 4.19
N ILE A 242 9.51 -8.62 3.74
CA ILE A 242 8.05 -8.78 3.73
C ILE A 242 7.63 -9.79 2.66
N VAL A 243 8.19 -9.72 1.44
CA VAL A 243 7.87 -10.64 0.33
C VAL A 243 8.32 -12.07 0.67
N GLU A 244 9.54 -12.23 1.17
CA GLU A 244 10.07 -13.56 1.56
C GLU A 244 9.25 -14.16 2.71
N SER A 245 8.95 -13.36 3.75
CA SER A 245 8.11 -13.82 4.86
C SER A 245 6.67 -14.13 4.44
N PHE A 246 6.15 -13.44 3.43
CA PHE A 246 4.83 -13.74 2.88
C PHE A 246 4.79 -15.10 2.18
N ARG A 247 5.85 -15.44 1.42
CA ARG A 247 6.00 -16.77 0.84
C ARG A 247 6.17 -17.83 1.91
N TYR A 248 7.03 -17.57 2.91
CA TYR A 248 7.18 -18.47 4.04
C TYR A 248 5.85 -18.73 4.76
N ALA A 249 5.07 -17.67 5.01
CA ALA A 249 3.78 -17.80 5.68
C ALA A 249 2.80 -18.70 4.90
N LEU A 250 2.81 -18.60 3.56
CA LEU A 250 1.91 -19.39 2.69
C LEU A 250 2.37 -20.83 2.48
N PHE A 251 3.67 -21.05 2.26
CA PHE A 251 4.19 -22.32 1.77
C PHE A 251 5.07 -23.07 2.77
N GLY A 252 5.49 -22.43 3.86
CA GLY A 252 6.37 -23.04 4.86
C GLY A 252 7.79 -23.30 4.39
N THR A 253 8.17 -22.80 3.22
CA THR A 253 9.52 -22.96 2.64
C THR A 253 10.34 -21.69 2.84
N GLY A 254 11.63 -21.83 3.16
CA GLY A 254 12.53 -20.74 3.50
C GLY A 254 12.59 -20.43 5.00
N ASP A 255 13.13 -19.28 5.35
CA ASP A 255 13.29 -18.83 6.72
C ASP A 255 12.54 -17.51 6.98
N ILE A 256 11.98 -17.36 8.19
CA ILE A 256 11.47 -16.05 8.63
C ILE A 256 12.68 -15.15 8.93
N TYR A 257 12.82 -14.09 8.16
CA TYR A 257 13.87 -13.11 8.38
C TYR A 257 13.42 -12.06 9.42
N THR A 258 13.32 -12.49 10.68
CA THR A 258 12.76 -11.67 11.79
C THR A 258 13.46 -10.32 11.93
N ILE A 259 14.80 -10.29 11.87
CA ILE A 259 15.59 -9.04 11.93
C ILE A 259 15.25 -8.13 10.75
N GLY A 260 15.09 -8.70 9.56
CA GLY A 260 14.67 -7.96 8.37
C GLY A 260 13.25 -7.39 8.51
N LEU A 261 12.32 -8.13 9.12
CA LEU A 261 10.96 -7.63 9.37
C LEU A 261 10.97 -6.47 10.39
N LEU A 262 11.79 -6.55 11.44
CA LEU A 262 11.96 -5.45 12.40
C LEU A 262 12.56 -4.22 11.72
N TYR A 263 13.56 -4.40 10.86
CA TYR A 263 14.10 -3.33 10.03
C TYR A 263 13.03 -2.70 9.14
N SER A 264 12.25 -3.52 8.42
CA SER A 264 11.15 -3.02 7.59
C SER A 264 10.11 -2.25 8.41
N ALA A 265 9.75 -2.74 9.61
CA ALA A 265 8.84 -2.06 10.51
C ALA A 265 9.38 -0.70 10.96
N ALA A 266 10.67 -0.63 11.31
CA ALA A 266 11.33 0.64 11.66
C ALA A 266 11.31 1.63 10.50
N VAL A 267 11.64 1.18 9.28
CA VAL A 267 11.55 2.00 8.06
C VAL A 267 10.13 2.50 7.81
N ILE A 268 9.12 1.65 7.98
CA ILE A 268 7.70 2.03 7.83
C ILE A 268 7.34 3.15 8.82
N ILE A 269 7.70 3.00 10.09
CA ILE A 269 7.41 4.00 11.12
C ILE A 269 8.05 5.35 10.76
N VAL A 270 9.32 5.33 10.35
CA VAL A 270 10.05 6.54 9.94
C VAL A 270 9.39 7.19 8.72
N LEU A 271 9.04 6.41 7.70
CA LEU A 271 8.39 6.92 6.49
C LEU A 271 6.98 7.47 6.77
N LEU A 272 6.19 6.81 7.60
CA LEU A 272 4.87 7.30 7.99
C LEU A 272 5.00 8.60 8.78
N PHE A 273 5.91 8.67 9.74
CA PHE A 273 6.12 9.88 10.53
C PHE A 273 6.60 11.05 9.66
N ALA A 274 7.63 10.84 8.86
CA ALA A 274 8.12 11.85 7.91
C ALA A 274 7.04 12.27 6.90
N GLY A 275 6.29 11.28 6.39
CA GLY A 275 5.19 11.51 5.47
C GLY A 275 4.11 12.39 6.07
N LEU A 276 3.67 12.09 7.28
CA LEU A 276 2.66 12.88 8.00
C LEU A 276 3.12 14.32 8.23
N LEU A 277 4.38 14.54 8.61
CA LEU A 277 4.93 15.90 8.80
C LEU A 277 4.92 16.69 7.50
N VAL A 278 5.40 16.10 6.41
CA VAL A 278 5.45 16.76 5.10
C VAL A 278 4.04 17.01 4.57
N PHE A 279 3.15 16.06 4.73
CA PHE A 279 1.75 16.16 4.30
C PHE A 279 1.02 17.29 5.03
N SER A 280 1.15 17.38 6.36
CA SER A 280 0.55 18.46 7.17
C SER A 280 1.07 19.84 6.76
N LYS A 281 2.36 19.93 6.36
CA LYS A 281 2.94 21.18 5.86
C LYS A 281 2.34 21.59 4.51
N VAL A 282 2.23 20.63 3.57
CA VAL A 282 1.66 20.90 2.24
C VAL A 282 0.17 21.16 2.32
N GLU A 283 -0.56 20.46 3.20
CA GLU A 283 -1.99 20.69 3.44
C GLU A 283 -2.32 22.16 3.72
N ARG A 284 -1.46 22.83 4.48
CA ARG A 284 -1.65 24.27 4.81
C ARG A 284 -1.39 25.16 3.60
N SER A 285 -0.31 24.91 2.87
CA SER A 285 0.07 25.72 1.71
C SER A 285 -0.81 25.49 0.49
N PHE A 286 -1.47 24.32 0.41
CA PHE A 286 -2.29 23.95 -0.75
C PHE A 286 -3.54 24.83 -0.90
N MET A 287 -4.10 25.32 0.22
CA MET A 287 -5.28 26.22 0.20
C MET A 287 -4.92 27.62 -0.31
N ASP A 288 -3.65 28.02 -0.21
CA ASP A 288 -3.19 29.34 -0.65
C ASP A 288 -2.84 29.35 -2.16
N THR A 289 -2.76 28.16 -2.80
CA THR A 289 -2.30 28.01 -4.19
C THR A 289 -3.38 27.53 -5.16
N VAL A 290 -4.56 27.15 -4.69
CA VAL A 290 -5.73 26.73 -5.47
C VAL A 290 -6.86 27.72 -5.31
#